data_f8c485991caf02f9dd509cbb963b1255
#
_entry.id   f8c485991caf02f9dd509cbb963b1255
#
_cell.length_a   1.000
_cell.length_b   1.000
_cell.length_c   1.000
_cell.angle_alpha   90.00
_cell.angle_beta   90.00
_cell.angle_gamma   90.00
#
_symmetry.space_group_name_H-M   'P 1'
#
loop_
_entity.id
_entity.type
_entity.pdbx_description
1 polymer ?
#
loop_
_entity_poly.entity_id
_entity_poly.type
_entity_poly.pdbx_seq_one_letter_code
_entity_poly.pdbx_strand_id
1 'polypeptide(L)'
;VENKMKILDDVRRTDTKKCTKCGTIKEATDFYAKETRCKACVNEIRRAKYAENPEKFIARVSKFRTENPEKIRDTKLKQAYGVGIEYFDAKLKEQGNVCAGCGRNVKSVWRGKVVQMALDHCHKTGEPRGVLCIKCNRALGLLEESVETMKRLVDYVNKYQK
;
A
#
# COMPACT_ATOMS: atom_id res chain seq x y z
N VAL A 1 25.43 -12.12 50.42
CA VAL A 1 24.64 -11.04 49.85
C VAL A 1 23.73 -11.67 48.79
N GLU A 2 22.51 -12.04 49.22
CA GLU A 2 21.49 -12.69 48.37
C GLU A 2 20.85 -11.66 47.45
N ASN A 3 21.06 -11.85 46.16
CA ASN A 3 20.39 -11.06 45.13
C ASN A 3 19.04 -11.73 44.84
N LYS A 4 17.97 -11.23 45.49
CA LYS A 4 16.57 -11.61 45.19
C LYS A 4 16.21 -11.12 43.83
N MET A 5 16.28 -12.01 42.84
CA MET A 5 15.67 -11.83 41.53
C MET A 5 14.15 -11.87 41.71
N LYS A 6 13.53 -10.69 41.75
CA LYS A 6 12.07 -10.55 41.60
C LYS A 6 11.74 -10.95 40.17
N ILE A 7 11.23 -12.16 40.00
CA ILE A 7 10.46 -12.56 38.83
C ILE A 7 9.17 -11.81 38.95
N LEU A 8 9.02 -10.75 38.12
CA LEU A 8 7.77 -10.08 37.92
C LEU A 8 6.90 -11.02 37.10
N ASP A 9 6.00 -11.72 37.77
CA ASP A 9 4.84 -12.38 37.16
C ASP A 9 4.00 -11.29 36.50
N ASP A 10 4.27 -11.01 35.23
CA ASP A 10 3.40 -10.23 34.35
C ASP A 10 2.19 -11.11 34.00
N VAL A 11 1.30 -11.27 34.97
CA VAL A 11 -0.03 -11.80 34.74
C VAL A 11 -0.74 -10.78 33.87
N ARG A 12 -0.62 -10.95 32.56
CA ARG A 12 -1.47 -10.24 31.58
C ARG A 12 -2.91 -10.52 32.00
N ARG A 13 -3.55 -9.55 32.67
CA ARG A 13 -5.00 -9.52 32.81
C ARG A 13 -5.54 -9.58 31.41
N THR A 14 -6.04 -10.73 31.00
CA THR A 14 -6.80 -10.88 29.78
C THR A 14 -8.11 -10.12 29.99
N ASP A 15 -8.13 -8.83 29.60
CA ASP A 15 -9.36 -8.05 29.62
C ASP A 15 -10.36 -8.73 28.69
N THR A 16 -11.30 -9.44 29.30
CA THR A 16 -12.38 -10.09 28.56
C THR A 16 -13.63 -9.22 28.59
N LYS A 17 -14.39 -9.23 27.48
CA LYS A 17 -15.66 -8.52 27.33
C LYS A 17 -16.76 -9.47 26.87
N LYS A 18 -17.97 -9.27 27.35
CA LYS A 18 -19.16 -9.99 26.88
C LYS A 18 -19.70 -9.28 25.63
N CYS A 19 -19.81 -10.02 24.52
CA CYS A 19 -20.42 -9.49 23.30
C CYS A 19 -21.92 -9.31 23.46
N THR A 20 -22.44 -8.10 23.20
CA THR A 20 -23.86 -7.79 23.33
C THR A 20 -24.77 -8.46 22.30
N LYS A 21 -24.21 -8.98 21.18
CA LYS A 21 -24.99 -9.69 20.16
C LYS A 21 -25.02 -11.21 20.39
N CYS A 22 -23.85 -11.85 20.54
CA CYS A 22 -23.79 -13.31 20.69
C CYS A 22 -23.71 -13.79 22.14
N GLY A 23 -23.57 -12.88 23.09
CA GLY A 23 -23.48 -13.23 24.53
C GLY A 23 -22.16 -13.88 24.95
N THR A 24 -21.26 -14.20 24.03
CA THR A 24 -19.98 -14.87 24.31
C THR A 24 -19.00 -13.93 24.97
N ILE A 25 -18.29 -14.41 25.99
CA ILE A 25 -17.14 -13.72 26.59
C ILE A 25 -15.92 -13.97 25.69
N LYS A 26 -15.24 -12.91 25.30
CA LYS A 26 -14.06 -12.94 24.41
C LYS A 26 -13.00 -11.94 24.89
N GLU A 27 -11.79 -12.10 24.42
CA GLU A 27 -10.70 -11.15 24.71
C GLU A 27 -11.03 -9.74 24.19
N ALA A 28 -10.56 -8.70 24.88
CA ALA A 28 -10.76 -7.32 24.44
C ALA A 28 -10.23 -7.06 23.03
N THR A 29 -9.19 -7.79 22.60
CA THR A 29 -8.61 -7.80 21.26
C THR A 29 -9.60 -8.24 20.18
N ASP A 30 -10.63 -9.00 20.52
CA ASP A 30 -11.71 -9.41 19.63
C ASP A 30 -12.77 -8.33 19.38
N PHE A 31 -12.62 -7.16 19.97
CA PHE A 31 -13.52 -6.03 19.78
C PHE A 31 -12.80 -4.87 19.06
N TYR A 32 -13.56 -4.06 18.31
CA TYR A 32 -13.07 -2.78 17.86
C TYR A 32 -13.12 -1.76 19.01
N ALA A 33 -12.29 -0.75 18.96
CA ALA A 33 -12.29 0.32 19.94
C ALA A 33 -13.71 0.92 20.08
N LYS A 34 -14.18 1.09 21.32
CA LYS A 34 -15.51 1.62 21.66
C LYS A 34 -16.71 0.75 21.19
N GLU A 35 -16.49 -0.47 20.67
CA GLU A 35 -17.55 -1.35 20.23
C GLU A 35 -17.89 -2.37 21.33
N THR A 36 -19.17 -2.63 21.54
CA THR A 36 -19.69 -3.60 22.52
C THR A 36 -19.96 -4.98 21.92
N ARG A 37 -19.94 -5.09 20.60
CA ARG A 37 -20.06 -6.33 19.83
C ARG A 37 -18.71 -6.81 19.36
N CYS A 38 -18.48 -8.11 19.41
CA CYS A 38 -17.23 -8.67 18.91
C CYS A 38 -17.07 -8.47 17.39
N LYS A 39 -15.83 -8.47 16.90
CA LYS A 39 -15.49 -8.29 15.49
C LYS A 39 -16.27 -9.20 14.55
N ALA A 40 -16.48 -10.48 14.94
CA ALA A 40 -17.27 -11.44 14.16
C ALA A 40 -18.71 -10.96 13.97
N CYS A 41 -19.40 -10.56 15.06
CA CYS A 41 -20.76 -10.07 15.02
C CYS A 41 -20.90 -8.75 14.25
N VAL A 42 -19.92 -7.83 14.38
CA VAL A 42 -19.91 -6.59 13.60
C VAL A 42 -19.74 -6.89 12.11
N ASN A 43 -18.86 -7.81 11.76
CA ASN A 43 -18.62 -8.18 10.37
C ASN A 43 -19.82 -8.91 9.76
N GLU A 44 -20.51 -9.74 10.52
CA GLU A 44 -21.76 -10.38 10.10
C GLU A 44 -22.83 -9.34 9.77
N ILE A 45 -23.06 -8.36 10.66
CA ILE A 45 -23.99 -7.26 10.41
C ILE A 45 -23.60 -6.44 9.17
N ARG A 46 -22.31 -6.18 9.00
CA ARG A 46 -21.81 -5.46 7.80
C ARG A 46 -22.06 -6.23 6.52
N ARG A 47 -21.83 -7.56 6.53
CA ARG A 47 -22.09 -8.44 5.38
C ARG A 47 -23.58 -8.47 5.04
N ALA A 48 -24.46 -8.60 6.05
CA ALA A 48 -25.90 -8.57 5.85
C ALA A 48 -26.35 -7.24 5.20
N LYS A 49 -25.93 -6.10 5.75
CA LYS A 49 -26.23 -4.79 5.17
C LYS A 49 -25.70 -4.60 3.75
N TYR A 50 -24.53 -5.16 3.45
CA TYR A 50 -24.00 -5.13 2.09
C TYR A 50 -24.86 -5.99 1.15
N ALA A 51 -25.28 -7.18 1.58
CA ALA A 51 -26.12 -8.09 0.80
C ALA A 51 -27.51 -7.51 0.50
N GLU A 52 -28.08 -6.70 1.41
CA GLU A 52 -29.35 -6.01 1.18
C GLU A 52 -29.31 -4.99 0.04
N ASN A 53 -28.21 -4.27 -0.11
CA ASN A 53 -28.09 -3.25 -1.16
C ASN A 53 -26.61 -3.03 -1.58
N PRO A 54 -26.00 -3.94 -2.34
CA PRO A 54 -24.60 -3.84 -2.75
C PRO A 54 -24.35 -2.64 -3.66
N GLU A 55 -25.32 -2.29 -4.52
CA GLU A 55 -25.18 -1.19 -5.46
C GLU A 55 -24.99 0.16 -4.77
N LYS A 56 -25.74 0.41 -3.69
CA LYS A 56 -25.60 1.63 -2.88
C LYS A 56 -24.19 1.75 -2.28
N PHE A 57 -23.62 0.63 -1.81
CA PHE A 57 -22.26 0.63 -1.26
C PHE A 57 -21.21 0.83 -2.35
N ILE A 58 -21.36 0.18 -3.50
CA ILE A 58 -20.48 0.33 -4.66
C ILE A 58 -20.49 1.77 -5.15
N ALA A 59 -21.69 2.36 -5.34
CA ALA A 59 -21.84 3.73 -5.78
C ALA A 59 -21.18 4.73 -4.82
N ARG A 60 -21.37 4.54 -3.49
CA ARG A 60 -20.72 5.39 -2.49
C ARG A 60 -19.19 5.30 -2.55
N VAL A 61 -18.64 4.08 -2.65
CA VAL A 61 -17.19 3.87 -2.74
C VAL A 61 -16.64 4.45 -4.03
N SER A 62 -17.34 4.25 -5.17
CA SER A 62 -16.96 4.81 -6.46
C SER A 62 -16.95 6.34 -6.41
N LYS A 63 -18.01 6.94 -5.89
CA LYS A 63 -18.10 8.39 -5.69
C LYS A 63 -16.96 8.91 -4.84
N PHE A 64 -16.70 8.30 -3.67
CA PHE A 64 -15.59 8.70 -2.80
C PHE A 64 -14.22 8.63 -3.52
N ARG A 65 -13.98 7.58 -4.31
CA ARG A 65 -12.73 7.43 -5.08
C ARG A 65 -12.57 8.50 -6.14
N THR A 66 -13.67 8.88 -6.80
CA THR A 66 -13.66 9.92 -7.82
C THR A 66 -13.45 11.31 -7.21
N GLU A 67 -14.09 11.58 -6.07
CA GLU A 67 -13.99 12.86 -5.39
C GLU A 67 -12.68 13.05 -4.59
N ASN A 68 -12.00 11.96 -4.23
CA ASN A 68 -10.80 12.02 -3.38
C ASN A 68 -9.61 11.22 -3.95
N PRO A 69 -9.20 11.44 -5.21
CA PRO A 69 -8.13 10.65 -5.85
C PRO A 69 -6.79 10.75 -5.11
N GLU A 70 -6.45 11.93 -4.60
CA GLU A 70 -5.21 12.16 -3.86
C GLU A 70 -5.18 11.43 -2.52
N LYS A 71 -6.28 11.45 -1.75
CA LYS A 71 -6.38 10.69 -0.49
C LYS A 71 -6.24 9.18 -0.72
N ILE A 72 -6.83 8.69 -1.81
CA ILE A 72 -6.70 7.27 -2.19
C ILE A 72 -5.25 6.94 -2.55
N ARG A 73 -4.59 7.83 -3.29
CA ARG A 73 -3.19 7.66 -3.67
C ARG A 73 -2.28 7.69 -2.44
N ASP A 74 -2.44 8.67 -1.58
CA ASP A 74 -1.70 8.81 -0.33
C ASP A 74 -1.84 7.56 0.54
N THR A 75 -3.08 7.10 0.75
CA THR A 75 -3.34 5.88 1.54
C THR A 75 -2.63 4.65 0.94
N LYS A 76 -2.66 4.49 -0.39
CA LYS A 76 -1.97 3.39 -1.07
C LYS A 76 -0.45 3.46 -0.91
N LEU A 77 0.14 4.65 -1.02
CA LEU A 77 1.58 4.85 -0.83
C LEU A 77 1.99 4.53 0.61
N LYS A 78 1.23 5.00 1.60
CA LYS A 78 1.47 4.69 3.02
C LYS A 78 1.35 3.20 3.33
N GLN A 79 0.37 2.52 2.76
CA GLN A 79 0.18 1.08 2.96
C GLN A 79 1.27 0.23 2.28
N ALA A 80 1.70 0.62 1.09
CA ALA A 80 2.67 -0.15 0.31
C ALA A 80 4.12 0.12 0.71
N TYR A 81 4.45 1.37 1.05
CA TYR A 81 5.83 1.83 1.19
C TYR A 81 6.10 2.60 2.48
N GLY A 82 5.13 2.79 3.35
CA GLY A 82 5.27 3.58 4.57
C GLY A 82 5.42 5.09 4.35
N VAL A 83 5.33 5.59 3.11
CA VAL A 83 5.51 7.01 2.75
C VAL A 83 4.25 7.61 2.13
N GLY A 84 4.02 8.91 2.32
CA GLY A 84 2.86 9.63 1.80
C GLY A 84 3.05 10.21 0.41
N ILE A 85 2.02 10.92 -0.05
CA ILE A 85 2.02 11.59 -1.36
C ILE A 85 3.10 12.68 -1.42
N GLU A 86 3.40 13.34 -0.31
CA GLU A 86 4.43 14.39 -0.22
C GLU A 86 5.81 13.84 -0.56
N TYR A 87 6.12 12.62 -0.15
CA TYR A 87 7.38 11.95 -0.50
C TYR A 87 7.45 11.69 -2.01
N PHE A 88 6.36 11.20 -2.60
CA PHE A 88 6.27 10.97 -4.04
C PHE A 88 6.51 12.26 -4.82
N ASP A 89 5.84 13.35 -4.44
CA ASP A 89 5.91 14.64 -5.11
C ASP A 89 7.30 15.27 -4.96
N ALA A 90 7.92 15.16 -3.79
CA ALA A 90 9.29 15.61 -3.55
C ALA A 90 10.29 14.86 -4.43
N LYS A 91 10.19 13.52 -4.52
CA LYS A 91 11.04 12.71 -5.39
C LYS A 91 10.84 13.04 -6.88
N LEU A 92 9.60 13.22 -7.30
CA LEU A 92 9.30 13.59 -8.67
C LEU A 92 9.87 14.98 -9.02
N LYS A 93 9.77 15.93 -8.12
CA LYS A 93 10.36 17.27 -8.26
C LYS A 93 11.89 17.22 -8.32
N GLU A 94 12.54 16.45 -7.44
CA GLU A 94 13.99 16.20 -7.44
C GLU A 94 14.48 15.69 -8.80
N GLN A 95 13.69 14.85 -9.47
CA GLN A 95 13.95 14.29 -10.79
C GLN A 95 13.61 15.25 -11.96
N GLY A 96 13.24 16.51 -11.70
CA GLY A 96 12.84 17.47 -12.74
C GLY A 96 11.48 17.15 -13.38
N ASN A 97 10.57 16.48 -12.66
CA ASN A 97 9.26 16.04 -13.14
C ASN A 97 9.30 15.08 -14.33
N VAL A 98 10.34 14.25 -14.38
CA VAL A 98 10.53 13.22 -15.41
C VAL A 98 10.71 11.84 -14.79
N CYS A 99 10.50 10.81 -15.59
CA CYS A 99 10.80 9.44 -15.22
C CYS A 99 12.32 9.25 -15.04
N ALA A 100 12.78 8.78 -13.89
CA ALA A 100 14.19 8.53 -13.63
C ALA A 100 14.82 7.50 -14.60
N GLY A 101 14.01 6.60 -15.18
CA GLY A 101 14.52 5.59 -16.10
C GLY A 101 14.67 6.05 -17.56
N CYS A 102 13.66 6.76 -18.09
CA CYS A 102 13.66 7.12 -19.53
C CYS A 102 13.57 8.63 -19.82
N GLY A 103 13.62 9.49 -18.80
CA GLY A 103 13.53 10.95 -18.96
C GLY A 103 12.17 11.47 -19.44
N ARG A 104 11.16 10.61 -19.64
CA ARG A 104 9.86 11.03 -20.14
C ARG A 104 9.13 11.90 -19.12
N ASN A 105 8.63 13.06 -19.59
CA ASN A 105 7.91 14.00 -18.73
C ASN A 105 6.58 13.42 -18.22
N VAL A 106 6.15 13.80 -17.02
CA VAL A 106 4.88 13.42 -16.39
C VAL A 106 3.64 13.82 -17.20
N LYS A 107 3.73 14.89 -18.01
CA LYS A 107 2.66 15.36 -18.89
C LYS A 107 2.63 14.63 -20.24
N SER A 108 3.59 13.73 -20.51
CA SER A 108 3.62 12.97 -21.77
C SER A 108 2.36 12.14 -21.93
N VAL A 109 1.84 12.10 -23.16
CA VAL A 109 0.67 11.29 -23.53
C VAL A 109 1.14 10.07 -24.32
N TRP A 110 0.56 8.93 -24.01
CA TRP A 110 0.77 7.68 -24.71
C TRP A 110 -0.56 7.04 -25.05
N ARG A 111 -0.85 6.81 -26.32
CA ARG A 111 -2.11 6.27 -26.80
C ARG A 111 -3.34 7.02 -26.24
N GLY A 112 -3.30 8.34 -26.26
CA GLY A 112 -4.39 9.22 -25.78
C GLY A 112 -4.52 9.32 -24.25
N LYS A 113 -3.63 8.70 -23.47
CA LYS A 113 -3.68 8.75 -21.99
C LYS A 113 -2.40 9.37 -21.43
N VAL A 114 -2.56 10.18 -20.39
CA VAL A 114 -1.41 10.73 -19.64
C VAL A 114 -0.58 9.59 -19.06
N VAL A 115 0.74 9.69 -19.21
CA VAL A 115 1.67 8.71 -18.67
C VAL A 115 1.58 8.68 -17.15
N GLN A 116 1.22 7.53 -16.61
CA GLN A 116 1.17 7.35 -15.16
C GLN A 116 2.58 7.12 -14.61
N MET A 117 2.87 7.77 -13.49
CA MET A 117 4.09 7.61 -12.72
C MET A 117 3.82 6.75 -11.47
N ALA A 118 4.77 5.90 -11.14
CA ALA A 118 4.74 5.03 -9.97
C ALA A 118 5.98 5.29 -9.11
N LEU A 119 5.82 5.20 -7.80
CA LEU A 119 6.96 5.11 -6.90
C LEU A 119 7.59 3.73 -7.07
N ASP A 120 8.86 3.70 -7.37
CA ASP A 120 9.66 2.49 -7.48
C ASP A 120 10.29 2.14 -6.13
N HIS A 121 10.52 0.87 -5.89
CA HIS A 121 11.09 0.37 -4.64
C HIS A 121 12.02 -0.82 -4.88
N CYS A 122 12.92 -1.05 -3.96
CA CYS A 122 13.78 -2.23 -3.98
C CYS A 122 12.98 -3.48 -3.60
N HIS A 123 12.92 -4.49 -4.46
CA HIS A 123 12.20 -5.73 -4.18
C HIS A 123 12.80 -6.55 -3.01
N LYS A 124 14.07 -6.31 -2.68
CA LYS A 124 14.75 -7.00 -1.56
C LYS A 124 14.50 -6.34 -0.21
N THR A 125 14.52 -5.00 -0.16
CA THR A 125 14.41 -4.23 1.10
C THR A 125 13.04 -3.58 1.28
N GLY A 126 12.26 -3.41 0.21
CA GLY A 126 11.01 -2.66 0.21
C GLY A 126 11.19 -1.14 0.22
N GLU A 127 12.43 -0.64 0.25
CA GLU A 127 12.71 0.79 0.34
C GLU A 127 12.33 1.53 -0.95
N PRO A 128 11.60 2.65 -0.86
CA PRO A 128 11.28 3.48 -2.01
C PRO A 128 12.55 4.16 -2.57
N ARG A 129 12.70 4.13 -3.89
CA ARG A 129 13.88 4.66 -4.60
C ARG A 129 13.59 5.97 -5.30
N GLY A 130 12.83 5.89 -6.38
CA GLY A 130 12.52 7.03 -7.23
C GLY A 130 11.18 6.87 -7.93
N VAL A 131 10.88 7.79 -8.84
CA VAL A 131 9.63 7.77 -9.60
C VAL A 131 9.90 7.37 -11.05
N LEU A 132 9.25 6.30 -11.47
CA LEU A 132 9.33 5.76 -12.82
C LEU A 132 7.97 5.85 -13.53
N CYS A 133 7.98 5.98 -14.86
CA CYS A 133 6.75 5.72 -15.61
C CYS A 133 6.42 4.21 -15.55
N ILE A 134 5.16 3.88 -15.72
CA ILE A 134 4.68 2.48 -15.64
C ILE A 134 5.47 1.52 -16.54
N LYS A 135 5.93 1.99 -17.72
CA LYS A 135 6.73 1.16 -18.63
C LYS A 135 8.08 0.82 -18.04
N CYS A 136 8.81 1.83 -17.54
CA CYS A 136 10.13 1.62 -16.94
C CYS A 136 10.02 0.77 -15.67
N ASN A 137 9.04 1.04 -14.83
CA ASN A 137 8.79 0.26 -13.62
C ASN A 137 8.52 -1.22 -13.93
N ARG A 138 7.68 -1.50 -14.94
CA ARG A 138 7.42 -2.86 -15.39
C ARG A 138 8.63 -3.53 -16.03
N ALA A 139 9.38 -2.78 -16.86
CA ALA A 139 10.59 -3.31 -17.49
C ALA A 139 11.63 -3.71 -16.44
N LEU A 140 11.83 -2.86 -15.43
CA LEU A 140 12.74 -3.14 -14.32
C LEU A 140 12.34 -4.42 -13.56
N GLY A 141 11.04 -4.57 -13.26
CA GLY A 141 10.53 -5.79 -12.62
C GLY A 141 10.67 -7.04 -13.48
N LEU A 142 10.40 -6.95 -14.80
CA LEU A 142 10.57 -8.08 -15.74
C LEU A 142 12.03 -8.52 -15.88
N LEU A 143 12.97 -7.61 -15.69
CA LEU A 143 14.41 -7.88 -15.68
C LEU A 143 14.92 -8.30 -14.29
N GLU A 144 14.02 -8.53 -13.32
CA GLU A 144 14.33 -8.95 -11.95
C GLU A 144 15.38 -8.03 -11.27
N GLU A 145 15.40 -6.74 -11.67
CA GLU A 145 16.40 -5.76 -11.23
C GLU A 145 17.87 -6.20 -11.50
N SER A 146 18.08 -7.15 -12.41
CA SER A 146 19.38 -7.70 -12.75
C SER A 146 20.18 -6.72 -13.60
N VAL A 147 21.19 -6.08 -13.00
CA VAL A 147 22.12 -5.17 -13.70
C VAL A 147 22.86 -5.91 -14.82
N GLU A 148 23.23 -7.16 -14.59
CA GLU A 148 23.90 -8.01 -15.58
C GLU A 148 23.03 -8.24 -16.82
N THR A 149 21.75 -8.61 -16.62
CA THR A 149 20.80 -8.78 -17.72
C THR A 149 20.59 -7.48 -18.49
N MET A 150 20.49 -6.34 -17.79
CA MET A 150 20.34 -5.04 -18.43
C MET A 150 21.55 -4.70 -19.31
N LYS A 151 22.77 -4.92 -18.82
CA LYS A 151 24.01 -4.71 -19.60
C LYS A 151 24.02 -5.57 -20.85
N ARG A 152 23.73 -6.87 -20.74
CA ARG A 152 23.66 -7.77 -21.90
C ARG A 152 22.62 -7.33 -22.94
N LEU A 153 21.47 -6.80 -22.49
CA LEU A 153 20.47 -6.24 -23.40
C LEU A 153 20.95 -4.97 -24.10
N VAL A 154 21.69 -4.12 -23.41
CA VAL A 154 22.33 -2.94 -24.03
C VAL A 154 23.32 -3.37 -25.10
N ASP A 155 24.22 -4.31 -24.81
CA ASP A 155 25.20 -4.83 -25.75
C ASP A 155 24.53 -5.50 -26.96
N TYR A 156 23.46 -6.27 -26.70
CA TYR A 156 22.65 -6.89 -27.77
C TYR A 156 22.06 -5.82 -28.70
N VAL A 157 21.42 -4.78 -28.16
CA VAL A 157 20.82 -3.73 -28.98
C VAL A 157 21.88 -2.98 -29.77
N ASN A 158 23.02 -2.60 -29.15
CA ASN A 158 24.12 -1.89 -29.80
C ASN A 158 24.70 -2.65 -30.98
N LYS A 159 24.78 -4.01 -30.85
CA LYS A 159 25.29 -4.86 -31.95
C LYS A 159 24.45 -4.78 -33.22
N TYR A 160 23.18 -4.46 -33.13
CA TYR A 160 22.23 -4.45 -34.25
C TYR A 160 21.71 -3.05 -34.61
N GLN A 161 22.11 -2.01 -33.89
CA GLN A 161 21.88 -0.63 -34.31
C GLN A 161 22.86 -0.29 -35.45
N LYS A 162 22.29 -0.02 -36.63
CA LYS A 162 23.06 0.50 -37.78
C LYS A 162 23.12 2.01 -37.74
#